data_df22270bff31286f9bdd47137567d171
#
_entry.id   df22270bff31286f9bdd47137567d171
#
_cell.length_a   1.000
_cell.length_b   1.000
_cell.length_c   1.000
_cell.angle_alpha   90.00
_cell.angle_beta   90.00
_cell.angle_gamma   90.00
#
_symmetry.space_group_name_H-M   'P 1'
#
loop_
_entity.id
_entity.type
_entity.pdbx_description
1 polymer ?
#
loop_
_entity_poly.entity_id
_entity_poly.type
_entity_poly.pdbx_seq_one_letter_code
_entity_poly.pdbx_strand_id
1 'polypeptide(L)'
;MNYDAWRNYSDEDEALLLHGSAVSVDGCGLLLLGPSGAGKSLLAIEMLALGAQLVSDDRVWLRASQKGLLLQAPDAVAGRIEARGIGLLSCAHTPEASLKFCIDLSQNSDRRLPFVAEVTKLRNKISVIPGGPEVPRAAALLLLLQNGFAAYD
;
A
#
# COMPACT_ATOMS: atom_id res chain seq x y z
N MET A 1 -14.56 7.28 -17.12
CA MET A 1 -14.59 7.77 -15.72
C MET A 1 -13.19 7.90 -15.18
N ASN A 2 -12.94 8.99 -14.49
CA ASN A 2 -11.63 9.21 -13.89
C ASN A 2 -11.51 8.42 -12.59
N TYR A 3 -10.46 7.62 -12.50
CA TYR A 3 -10.12 6.93 -11.28
C TYR A 3 -9.52 7.91 -10.27
N ASP A 4 -10.02 7.91 -9.05
CA ASP A 4 -9.48 8.69 -7.96
C ASP A 4 -8.91 7.73 -6.90
N ALA A 5 -7.58 7.64 -6.86
CA ALA A 5 -6.87 6.75 -5.92
C ALA A 5 -7.13 7.11 -4.47
N TRP A 6 -7.43 8.36 -4.18
CA TRP A 6 -7.54 8.88 -2.82
C TRP A 6 -8.98 9.12 -2.37
N ARG A 7 -9.94 8.57 -3.10
CA ARG A 7 -11.35 8.69 -2.73
C ARG A 7 -11.58 8.14 -1.32
N ASN A 8 -12.21 8.96 -0.49
CA ASN A 8 -12.58 8.58 0.88
C ASN A 8 -13.96 7.92 0.87
N TYR A 9 -14.01 6.65 1.24
CA TYR A 9 -15.25 5.86 1.32
C TYR A 9 -15.90 5.95 2.70
N SER A 10 -15.41 6.83 3.60
CA SER A 10 -15.97 7.05 4.91
C SER A 10 -16.58 8.44 5.02
N ASP A 11 -17.29 8.68 6.14
CA ASP A 11 -17.81 10.00 6.49
C ASP A 11 -16.92 10.71 7.52
N GLU A 12 -15.77 10.14 7.87
CA GLU A 12 -14.87 10.74 8.84
C GLU A 12 -14.05 11.87 8.23
N ASP A 13 -13.86 12.99 8.99
CA ASP A 13 -13.12 14.15 8.51
C ASP A 13 -11.60 13.99 8.67
N GLU A 14 -11.15 13.28 9.71
CA GLU A 14 -9.73 13.20 10.06
C GLU A 14 -9.10 11.86 9.69
N ALA A 15 -9.75 11.09 8.83
CA ALA A 15 -9.25 9.81 8.34
C ALA A 15 -9.77 9.58 6.94
N LEU A 16 -9.05 8.75 6.19
CA LEU A 16 -9.50 8.31 4.86
C LEU A 16 -9.66 6.80 4.88
N LEU A 17 -10.82 6.33 4.43
CA LEU A 17 -11.01 4.90 4.14
C LEU A 17 -10.80 4.73 2.65
N LEU A 18 -9.68 4.12 2.28
CA LEU A 18 -9.25 4.00 0.90
C LEU A 18 -9.56 2.61 0.34
N HIS A 19 -9.84 2.55 -0.95
CA HIS A 19 -9.89 1.28 -1.69
C HIS A 19 -8.46 0.89 -2.05
N GLY A 20 -7.84 0.12 -1.18
CA GLY A 20 -6.44 -0.24 -1.33
C GLY A 20 -6.08 -1.40 -0.45
N SER A 21 -4.84 -1.84 -0.59
CA SER A 21 -4.25 -2.87 0.25
C SER A 21 -3.01 -2.30 0.91
N ALA A 22 -2.63 -2.87 2.04
CA ALA A 22 -1.44 -2.43 2.74
C ALA A 22 -0.71 -3.62 3.36
N VAL A 23 0.62 -3.59 3.24
CA VAL A 23 1.51 -4.58 3.84
C VAL A 23 2.57 -3.85 4.64
N SER A 24 3.23 -4.57 5.54
CA SER A 24 4.29 -3.97 6.35
C SER A 24 5.47 -4.91 6.53
N VAL A 25 6.63 -4.31 6.79
CA VAL A 25 7.84 -4.98 7.19
C VAL A 25 8.40 -4.21 8.37
N ASP A 26 8.47 -4.86 9.54
CA ASP A 26 9.00 -4.26 10.79
C ASP A 26 8.35 -2.91 11.12
N GLY A 27 7.03 -2.82 10.95
CA GLY A 27 6.27 -1.60 11.24
C GLY A 27 6.28 -0.55 10.14
N CYS A 28 7.03 -0.76 9.08
CA CYS A 28 7.08 0.14 7.92
C CYS A 28 6.06 -0.32 6.88
N GLY A 29 5.08 0.53 6.59
CA GLY A 29 3.95 0.21 5.75
C GLY A 29 4.08 0.69 4.32
N LEU A 30 3.55 -0.12 3.41
CA LEU A 30 3.38 0.20 1.99
C LEU A 30 1.89 0.19 1.68
N LEU A 31 1.40 1.30 1.15
CA LEU A 31 0.01 1.42 0.68
C LEU A 31 -0.02 1.11 -0.82
N LEU A 32 -0.90 0.18 -1.19
CA LEU A 32 -1.08 -0.22 -2.59
C LEU A 32 -2.40 0.37 -3.09
N LEU A 33 -2.33 1.27 -4.04
CA LEU A 33 -3.50 1.89 -4.66
C LEU A 33 -3.61 1.49 -6.12
N GLY A 34 -4.81 1.55 -6.65
CA GLY A 34 -5.10 1.22 -8.02
C GLY A 34 -6.56 0.78 -8.16
N PRO A 35 -7.12 0.84 -9.35
CA PRO A 35 -8.50 0.38 -9.57
C PRO A 35 -8.60 -1.14 -9.39
N SER A 36 -9.83 -1.63 -9.26
CA SER A 36 -10.08 -3.07 -9.21
C SER A 36 -9.47 -3.74 -10.44
N GLY A 37 -8.77 -4.86 -10.23
CA GLY A 37 -8.09 -5.57 -11.31
C GLY A 37 -6.69 -5.06 -11.63
N ALA A 38 -6.20 -4.04 -10.94
CA ALA A 38 -4.85 -3.50 -11.17
C ALA A 38 -3.74 -4.39 -10.58
N GLY A 39 -4.09 -5.35 -9.71
CA GLY A 39 -3.12 -6.28 -9.14
C GLY A 39 -2.69 -5.96 -7.70
N LYS A 40 -3.46 -5.17 -6.97
CA LYS A 40 -3.15 -4.82 -5.57
C LYS A 40 -3.02 -6.07 -4.69
N SER A 41 -4.04 -6.90 -4.68
CA SER A 41 -4.03 -8.10 -3.83
C SER A 41 -2.97 -9.11 -4.27
N LEU A 42 -2.75 -9.26 -5.58
CA LEU A 42 -1.70 -10.15 -6.08
C LEU A 42 -0.32 -9.67 -5.62
N LEU A 43 -0.04 -8.39 -5.73
CA LEU A 43 1.24 -7.83 -5.28
C LEU A 43 1.41 -8.01 -3.76
N ALA A 44 0.34 -7.76 -3.00
CA ALA A 44 0.35 -7.99 -1.55
C ALA A 44 0.65 -9.46 -1.23
N ILE A 45 0.00 -10.41 -1.91
CA ILE A 45 0.25 -11.85 -1.72
C ILE A 45 1.72 -12.18 -1.99
N GLU A 46 2.28 -11.67 -3.07
CA GLU A 46 3.69 -11.91 -3.38
C GLU A 46 4.61 -11.40 -2.28
N MET A 47 4.32 -10.22 -1.73
CA MET A 47 5.10 -9.66 -0.62
C MET A 47 4.93 -10.47 0.67
N LEU A 48 3.70 -10.93 0.95
CA LEU A 48 3.44 -11.81 2.10
C LEU A 48 4.23 -13.12 2.00
N ALA A 49 4.32 -13.69 0.80
CA ALA A 49 5.11 -14.90 0.56
C ALA A 49 6.61 -14.66 0.81
N LEU A 50 7.07 -13.42 0.69
CA LEU A 50 8.46 -13.04 0.96
C LEU A 50 8.69 -12.57 2.40
N GLY A 51 7.69 -12.66 3.27
CA GLY A 51 7.85 -12.40 4.70
C GLY A 51 7.21 -11.10 5.22
N ALA A 52 6.52 -10.34 4.38
CA ALA A 52 5.78 -9.18 4.85
C ALA A 52 4.54 -9.61 5.65
N GLN A 53 3.98 -8.70 6.43
CA GLN A 53 2.72 -8.90 7.14
C GLN A 53 1.62 -8.08 6.47
N LEU A 54 0.41 -8.63 6.46
CA LEU A 54 -0.75 -7.89 5.95
C LEU A 54 -1.20 -6.86 6.98
N VAL A 55 -1.43 -5.65 6.54
CA VAL A 55 -2.18 -4.65 7.33
C VAL A 55 -3.66 -4.76 6.96
N SER A 56 -3.98 -4.64 5.68
CA SER A 56 -5.36 -4.75 5.22
C SER A 56 -5.42 -5.07 3.74
N ASP A 57 -6.55 -5.67 3.32
CA ASP A 57 -6.85 -5.93 1.91
C ASP A 57 -8.17 -5.26 1.55
N ASP A 58 -8.26 -4.72 0.34
CA ASP A 58 -9.45 -4.10 -0.28
C ASP A 58 -9.87 -2.77 0.35
N ARG A 59 -9.87 -2.64 1.66
CA ARG A 59 -10.16 -1.39 2.37
C ARG A 59 -9.12 -1.16 3.45
N VAL A 60 -8.59 0.04 3.50
CA VAL A 60 -7.56 0.40 4.48
C VAL A 60 -7.80 1.80 5.00
N TRP A 61 -7.71 1.96 6.32
CA TRP A 61 -7.75 3.26 6.95
C TRP A 61 -6.39 3.92 6.88
N LEU A 62 -6.41 5.20 6.52
CA LEU A 62 -5.26 6.09 6.64
C LEU A 62 -5.61 7.14 7.68
N ARG A 63 -4.84 7.19 8.76
CA ARG A 63 -5.10 8.10 9.89
C ARG A 63 -3.86 8.90 10.24
N ALA A 64 -4.05 10.17 10.60
CA ALA A 64 -2.97 10.98 11.11
C ALA A 64 -2.68 10.62 12.57
N SER A 65 -1.41 10.61 12.93
CA SER A 65 -0.96 10.42 14.31
C SER A 65 0.14 11.42 14.62
N GLN A 66 0.59 11.46 15.87
CA GLN A 66 1.71 12.33 16.25
C GLN A 66 3.02 11.95 15.53
N LYS A 67 3.14 10.72 15.07
CA LYS A 67 4.33 10.21 14.39
C LYS A 67 4.19 10.15 12.87
N GLY A 68 3.14 10.75 12.32
CA GLY A 68 2.86 10.71 10.88
C GLY A 68 1.60 9.93 10.58
N LEU A 69 1.56 9.27 9.43
CA LEU A 69 0.37 8.56 8.98
C LEU A 69 0.43 7.08 9.33
N LEU A 70 -0.71 6.54 9.79
CA LEU A 70 -0.88 5.13 10.11
C LEU A 70 -1.83 4.48 9.12
N LEU A 71 -1.51 3.24 8.76
CA LEU A 71 -2.36 2.33 7.99
C LEU A 71 -2.99 1.34 8.96
N GLN A 72 -4.30 1.13 8.88
CA GLN A 72 -5.03 0.23 9.78
C GLN A 72 -6.11 -0.52 9.01
N ALA A 73 -6.37 -1.77 9.41
CA ALA A 73 -7.46 -2.55 8.82
C ALA A 73 -8.79 -2.15 9.46
N PRO A 74 -9.90 -2.13 8.69
CA PRO A 74 -11.22 -2.28 9.29
C PRO A 74 -11.29 -3.65 9.99
N ASP A 75 -11.90 -3.72 11.17
CA ASP A 75 -11.89 -4.93 12.01
C ASP A 75 -12.38 -6.18 11.28
N ALA A 76 -13.35 -6.01 10.39
CA ALA A 76 -13.98 -7.15 9.71
C ALA A 76 -13.06 -7.89 8.72
N VAL A 77 -11.93 -7.31 8.30
CA VAL A 77 -11.08 -7.89 7.25
C VAL A 77 -9.68 -8.23 7.72
N ALA A 78 -9.41 -8.10 9.03
CA ALA A 78 -8.07 -8.33 9.57
C ALA A 78 -7.57 -9.76 9.32
N GLY A 79 -6.32 -9.88 8.85
CA GLY A 79 -5.64 -11.16 8.68
C GLY A 79 -6.11 -12.03 7.53
N ARG A 80 -6.90 -11.50 6.61
CA ARG A 80 -7.43 -12.25 5.48
C ARG A 80 -7.19 -11.53 4.17
N ILE A 81 -6.85 -12.29 3.13
CA ILE A 81 -6.65 -11.76 1.78
C ILE A 81 -7.27 -12.70 0.76
N GLU A 82 -7.94 -12.14 -0.22
CA GLU A 82 -8.53 -12.92 -1.30
C GLU A 82 -7.49 -13.21 -2.38
N ALA A 83 -7.27 -14.50 -2.65
CA ALA A 83 -6.48 -14.96 -3.79
C ALA A 83 -7.46 -15.42 -4.87
N ARG A 84 -7.54 -14.65 -5.95
CA ARG A 84 -8.49 -14.92 -7.02
C ARG A 84 -8.24 -16.30 -7.63
N GLY A 85 -9.29 -17.12 -7.69
CA GLY A 85 -9.21 -18.49 -8.20
C GLY A 85 -8.82 -19.53 -7.15
N ILE A 86 -8.42 -19.13 -5.95
CA ILE A 86 -8.07 -20.04 -4.86
C ILE A 86 -9.03 -19.89 -3.68
N GLY A 87 -9.21 -18.67 -3.20
CA GLY A 87 -10.12 -18.42 -2.08
C GLY A 87 -9.60 -17.37 -1.12
N LEU A 88 -10.22 -17.31 0.05
CA LEU A 88 -9.86 -16.38 1.10
C LEU A 88 -8.80 -17.05 1.98
N LEU A 89 -7.62 -16.42 2.03
CA LEU A 89 -6.46 -16.96 2.73
C LEU A 89 -6.25 -16.26 4.05
N SER A 90 -5.85 -17.02 5.06
CA SER A 90 -5.34 -16.46 6.33
C SER A 90 -3.84 -16.21 6.17
N CYS A 91 -3.36 -15.13 6.76
CA CYS A 91 -1.94 -14.78 6.66
C CYS A 91 -1.46 -14.06 7.91
N ALA A 92 -0.13 -13.99 8.06
CA ALA A 92 0.48 -13.17 9.09
C ALA A 92 0.05 -11.72 8.89
N HIS A 93 -0.38 -11.06 9.97
CA HIS A 93 -0.91 -9.71 9.89
C HIS A 93 -0.54 -8.89 11.12
N THR A 94 -0.68 -7.57 10.98
CA THR A 94 -0.47 -6.62 12.06
C THR A 94 -1.63 -5.63 12.07
N PRO A 95 -2.05 -5.11 13.25
CA PRO A 95 -3.18 -4.19 13.30
C PRO A 95 -2.91 -2.83 12.66
N GLU A 96 -1.64 -2.42 12.60
CA GLU A 96 -1.28 -1.13 12.02
C GLU A 96 0.18 -1.07 11.60
N ALA A 97 0.50 -0.11 10.75
CA ALA A 97 1.87 0.18 10.34
C ALA A 97 2.00 1.67 10.02
N SER A 98 3.20 2.21 10.20
CA SER A 98 3.52 3.57 9.75
C SER A 98 3.65 3.61 8.24
N LEU A 99 2.91 4.49 7.58
CA LEU A 99 3.01 4.66 6.14
C LEU A 99 4.40 5.20 5.78
N LYS A 100 5.15 4.46 4.96
CA LYS A 100 6.44 4.89 4.43
C LYS A 100 6.36 5.26 2.96
N PHE A 101 5.73 4.41 2.16
CA PHE A 101 5.58 4.63 0.72
C PHE A 101 4.20 4.21 0.26
N CYS A 102 3.74 4.85 -0.80
CA CYS A 102 2.55 4.43 -1.54
C CYS A 102 2.99 4.05 -2.95
N ILE A 103 2.43 2.97 -3.47
CA ILE A 103 2.58 2.61 -4.88
C ILE A 103 1.21 2.72 -5.55
N ASP A 104 1.13 3.45 -6.66
CA ASP A 104 -0.11 3.61 -7.41
C ASP A 104 -0.02 2.80 -8.70
N LEU A 105 -0.75 1.68 -8.71
CA LEU A 105 -0.73 0.74 -9.81
C LEU A 105 -1.49 1.24 -11.04
N SER A 106 -2.19 2.38 -10.95
CA SER A 106 -2.82 3.02 -12.10
C SER A 106 -1.85 3.88 -12.90
N GLN A 107 -0.69 4.20 -12.31
CA GLN A 107 0.30 5.04 -12.96
C GLN A 107 1.40 4.18 -13.59
N ASN A 108 1.70 4.47 -14.84
CA ASN A 108 2.78 3.80 -15.57
C ASN A 108 3.99 4.72 -15.66
N SER A 109 5.16 4.10 -15.69
CA SER A 109 6.41 4.80 -15.98
C SER A 109 7.23 3.93 -16.90
N ASP A 110 7.74 4.51 -17.99
CA ASP A 110 8.68 3.86 -18.89
C ASP A 110 10.13 4.18 -18.52
N ARG A 111 10.32 4.91 -17.44
CA ARG A 111 11.66 5.28 -16.96
C ARG A 111 12.25 4.16 -16.11
N ARG A 112 13.53 3.90 -16.32
CA ARG A 112 14.29 2.95 -15.50
C ARG A 112 14.30 3.37 -14.03
N LEU A 113 14.43 4.68 -13.78
CA LEU A 113 14.36 5.27 -12.45
C LEU A 113 13.25 6.33 -12.47
N PRO A 114 12.01 5.94 -12.15
CA PRO A 114 10.88 6.87 -12.21
C PRO A 114 10.98 7.95 -11.12
N PHE A 115 10.31 9.06 -11.36
CA PHE A 115 10.15 10.06 -10.32
C PHE A 115 9.21 9.55 -9.24
N VAL A 116 9.62 9.72 -7.99
CA VAL A 116 8.73 9.52 -6.85
C VAL A 116 8.01 10.84 -6.64
N ALA A 117 6.71 10.84 -6.86
CA ALA A 117 5.88 12.01 -6.64
C ALA A 117 5.56 12.18 -5.16
N GLU A 118 5.21 13.39 -4.75
CA GLU A 118 4.67 13.64 -3.41
C GLU A 118 3.24 14.11 -3.51
N VAL A 119 2.38 13.58 -2.63
CA VAL A 119 1.03 14.09 -2.42
C VAL A 119 0.88 14.41 -0.94
N THR A 120 -0.03 15.33 -0.62
CA THR A 120 -0.31 15.71 0.77
C THR A 120 -1.71 15.26 1.14
N LYS A 121 -1.82 14.44 2.18
CA LYS A 121 -3.09 13.98 2.73
C LYS A 121 -3.04 14.09 4.24
N LEU A 122 -4.13 14.56 4.85
CA LEU A 122 -4.21 14.73 6.30
C LEU A 122 -3.00 15.52 6.84
N ARG A 123 -2.60 16.56 6.11
CA ARG A 123 -1.48 17.46 6.44
C ARG A 123 -0.11 16.78 6.46
N ASN A 124 0.02 15.61 5.84
CA ASN A 124 1.27 14.86 5.76
C ASN A 124 1.64 14.60 4.31
N LYS A 125 2.93 14.60 4.03
CA LYS A 125 3.46 14.27 2.70
C LYS A 125 3.61 12.77 2.55
N ILE A 126 3.21 12.27 1.39
CA ILE A 126 3.29 10.84 1.05
C ILE A 126 4.08 10.71 -0.24
N SER A 127 5.12 9.87 -0.21
CA SER A 127 5.87 9.51 -1.42
C SER A 127 5.09 8.47 -2.21
N VAL A 128 4.78 8.76 -3.47
CA VAL A 128 4.00 7.88 -4.35
C VAL A 128 4.88 7.41 -5.50
N ILE A 129 4.99 6.10 -5.62
CA ILE A 129 5.77 5.43 -6.66
C ILE A 129 4.81 4.99 -7.77
N PRO A 130 5.09 5.30 -9.04
CA PRO A 130 4.29 4.74 -10.13
C PRO A 130 4.51 3.23 -10.23
N GLY A 131 3.41 2.48 -10.26
CA GLY A 131 3.44 1.04 -9.98
C GLY A 131 3.52 0.11 -11.17
N GLY A 132 3.28 0.60 -12.37
CA GLY A 132 3.19 -0.29 -13.51
C GLY A 132 4.43 -0.34 -14.36
N PRO A 133 4.54 -1.29 -15.29
CA PRO A 133 4.21 -2.71 -15.17
C PRO A 133 5.43 -3.60 -14.91
N GLU A 134 6.51 -3.06 -14.33
CA GLU A 134 7.79 -3.76 -14.18
C GLU A 134 7.75 -4.82 -13.07
N VAL A 135 8.44 -5.93 -13.31
CA VAL A 135 8.59 -7.02 -12.34
C VAL A 135 10.07 -7.36 -12.19
N PRO A 136 10.53 -7.91 -11.09
CA PRO A 136 9.79 -8.35 -9.89
C PRO A 136 9.56 -7.21 -8.89
N ARG A 137 8.33 -6.74 -8.82
CA ARG A 137 8.00 -5.60 -7.96
C ARG A 137 7.99 -5.96 -6.49
N ALA A 138 7.47 -7.14 -6.16
CA ALA A 138 7.33 -7.56 -4.77
C ALA A 138 8.67 -7.60 -4.04
N ALA A 139 9.69 -8.21 -4.65
CA ALA A 139 11.02 -8.30 -4.05
C ALA A 139 11.67 -6.92 -3.90
N ALA A 140 11.56 -6.08 -4.93
CA ALA A 140 12.13 -4.74 -4.91
C ALA A 140 11.45 -3.86 -3.85
N LEU A 141 10.12 -3.94 -3.73
CA LEU A 141 9.37 -3.18 -2.74
C LEU A 141 9.69 -3.66 -1.32
N LEU A 142 9.93 -4.95 -1.13
CA LEU A 142 10.36 -5.48 0.16
C LEU A 142 11.70 -4.86 0.57
N LEU A 143 12.67 -4.83 -0.35
CA LEU A 143 13.96 -4.20 -0.09
C LEU A 143 13.80 -2.72 0.21
N LEU A 144 12.92 -2.03 -0.50
CA LEU A 144 12.64 -0.61 -0.25
C LEU A 144 12.13 -0.38 1.18
N LEU A 145 11.18 -1.21 1.63
CA LEU A 145 10.63 -1.10 2.99
C LEU A 145 11.67 -1.41 4.06
N GLN A 146 12.57 -2.35 3.79
CA GLN A 146 13.60 -2.74 4.73
C GLN A 146 14.73 -1.71 4.84
N ASN A 147 15.12 -1.10 3.74
CA ASN A 147 16.38 -0.35 3.65
C ASN A 147 16.24 1.09 3.17
N GLY A 148 15.10 1.46 2.59
CA GLY A 148 14.91 2.77 1.97
C GLY A 148 15.61 2.90 0.62
N PHE A 149 15.51 4.09 0.04
CA PHE A 149 16.24 4.41 -1.20
C PHE A 149 17.72 4.63 -0.90
N ALA A 150 18.58 4.15 -1.79
CA ALA A 150 19.99 4.49 -1.74
C ALA A 150 20.19 5.94 -2.19
N ALA A 151 21.20 6.60 -1.62
CA ALA A 151 21.57 7.94 -2.09
C ALA A 151 22.27 7.83 -3.44
N TYR A 152 21.99 8.78 -4.31
CA TYR A 152 22.70 8.94 -5.58
C TYR A 152 23.75 10.05 -5.40
N ASP A 153 24.96 9.75 -5.80
CA ASP A 153 26.04 10.76 -5.78
C ASP A 153 26.01 11.59 -7.06
#